data_acaa897c635578a314ca4fdfae9ee719
#
_entry.id   acaa897c635578a314ca4fdfae9ee719
#
_cell.length_a   1.000
_cell.length_b   1.000
_cell.length_c   1.000
_cell.angle_alpha   90.00
_cell.angle_beta   90.00
_cell.angle_gamma   90.00
#
_symmetry.space_group_name_H-M   'P 1'
#
loop_
_entity.id
_entity.type
_entity.pdbx_description
1 polymer ?
#
loop_
_entity_poly.entity_id
_entity_poly.type
_entity_poly.pdbx_seq_one_letter_code
_entity_poly.pdbx_strand_id
1 'polypeptide(L)'
;MPQIENPSEYLTPAKLDIGPLPLPLSIMNDLKGIINAVNHHIGINKFLFVGSPGTGKTESVKQVARLIGKELLVVDFSHLVDSKLGQTVKNLATLFNEINNLPFKQNYIILFDEIDSIVLDRVNQNDLREMGRVTSAFLKELDRLSPEIVLIATTNLFENLDKAVTRRFDAIIDFDRYTDEDKVEVATIIL
;
A
#
# COMPACT_ATOMS: atom_id res chain seq x y z
N MET A 1 0.89 23.98 6.81
CA MET A 1 0.46 22.55 6.81
C MET A 1 0.45 22.11 8.26
N PRO A 2 -0.62 21.57 8.79
CA PRO A 2 -0.62 21.05 10.16
C PRO A 2 0.28 19.81 10.19
N GLN A 3 1.41 19.93 10.86
CA GLN A 3 2.25 18.77 11.20
C GLN A 3 1.46 17.93 12.21
N ILE A 4 1.49 16.61 12.03
CA ILE A 4 0.97 15.67 13.03
C ILE A 4 1.80 15.89 14.30
N GLU A 5 1.20 16.48 15.34
CA GLU A 5 1.91 16.86 16.58
C GLU A 5 2.41 15.66 17.40
N ASN A 6 1.95 14.43 17.11
CA ASN A 6 2.46 13.20 17.69
C ASN A 6 2.67 12.17 16.58
N PRO A 7 3.93 11.80 16.27
CA PRO A 7 4.17 10.72 15.33
C PRO A 7 3.57 9.44 15.88
N SER A 8 2.70 8.80 15.09
CA SER A 8 2.19 7.47 15.38
C SER A 8 3.36 6.48 15.43
N GLU A 9 3.27 5.49 16.32
CA GLU A 9 4.24 4.39 16.37
C GLU A 9 4.28 3.59 15.07
N TYR A 10 3.16 3.59 14.32
CA TYR A 10 2.98 2.77 13.11
C TYR A 10 3.05 3.57 11.81
N LEU A 11 2.96 4.90 11.83
CA LEU A 11 2.85 5.74 10.64
C LEU A 11 4.04 6.71 10.54
N THR A 12 4.79 6.61 9.46
CA THR A 12 5.93 7.49 9.19
C THR A 12 5.67 8.34 7.94
N PRO A 13 5.76 9.67 8.01
CA PRO A 13 5.67 10.53 6.83
C PRO A 13 6.82 10.24 5.85
N ALA A 14 6.47 10.02 4.58
CA ALA A 14 7.45 9.83 3.53
C ALA A 14 7.89 11.15 2.91
N LYS A 15 9.16 11.27 2.57
CA LYS A 15 9.66 12.39 1.75
C LYS A 15 9.24 12.18 0.29
N LEU A 16 8.66 13.21 -0.31
CA LEU A 16 8.23 13.22 -1.72
C LEU A 16 9.18 14.02 -2.63
N ASP A 17 10.39 14.30 -2.16
CA ASP A 17 11.45 14.92 -2.96
C ASP A 17 12.12 13.84 -3.84
N ILE A 18 11.41 13.47 -4.90
CA ILE A 18 11.79 12.42 -5.84
C ILE A 18 11.79 12.99 -7.25
N GLY A 19 12.79 12.59 -8.04
CA GLY A 19 12.84 12.88 -9.47
C GLY A 19 11.74 12.18 -10.27
N PRO A 20 11.61 12.46 -11.57
CA PRO A 20 10.71 11.70 -12.43
C PRO A 20 11.13 10.23 -12.45
N LEU A 21 10.15 9.34 -12.27
CA LEU A 21 10.36 7.90 -12.37
C LEU A 21 10.03 7.47 -13.80
N PRO A 22 10.99 6.91 -14.55
CA PRO A 22 10.71 6.34 -15.85
C PRO A 22 9.89 5.05 -15.67
N LEU A 23 8.69 5.03 -16.23
CA LEU A 23 7.78 3.90 -16.19
C LEU A 23 7.24 3.61 -17.59
N PRO A 24 6.94 2.35 -17.93
CA PRO A 24 6.26 2.00 -19.14
C PRO A 24 4.93 2.76 -19.31
N LEU A 25 4.58 3.05 -20.55
CA LEU A 25 3.35 3.79 -20.85
C LEU A 25 2.09 3.10 -20.30
N SER A 26 2.06 1.77 -20.30
CA SER A 26 0.98 0.98 -19.72
C SER A 26 0.79 1.25 -18.23
N ILE A 27 1.89 1.25 -17.45
CA ILE A 27 1.88 1.56 -16.02
C ILE A 27 1.50 3.02 -15.79
N MET A 28 2.07 3.94 -16.56
CA MET A 28 1.73 5.37 -16.47
C MET A 28 0.25 5.63 -16.71
N ASN A 29 -0.39 4.92 -17.63
CA ASN A 29 -1.82 5.05 -17.91
C ASN A 29 -2.66 4.54 -16.72
N ASP A 30 -2.27 3.44 -16.10
CA ASP A 30 -2.95 2.95 -14.90
C ASP A 30 -2.81 3.94 -13.72
N LEU A 31 -1.62 4.50 -13.51
CA LEU A 31 -1.42 5.52 -12.48
C LEU A 31 -2.24 6.79 -12.74
N LYS A 32 -2.37 7.21 -14.00
CA LYS A 32 -3.30 8.30 -14.38
C LYS A 32 -4.74 7.93 -14.08
N GLY A 33 -5.13 6.67 -14.28
CA GLY A 33 -6.45 6.15 -13.91
C GLY A 33 -6.71 6.30 -12.39
N ILE A 34 -5.73 5.93 -11.55
CA ILE A 34 -5.80 6.11 -10.10
C ILE A 34 -5.95 7.59 -9.74
N ILE A 35 -5.09 8.46 -10.30
CA ILE A 35 -5.12 9.90 -10.05
C ILE A 35 -6.51 10.48 -10.39
N ASN A 36 -7.06 10.09 -11.54
CA ASN A 36 -8.39 10.54 -11.95
C ASN A 36 -9.49 10.02 -11.00
N ALA A 37 -9.42 8.75 -10.61
CA ALA A 37 -10.38 8.14 -9.69
C ALA A 37 -10.40 8.86 -8.33
N VAL A 38 -9.22 9.14 -7.79
CA VAL A 38 -9.08 9.84 -6.51
C VAL A 38 -9.56 11.28 -6.61
N ASN A 39 -9.19 12.02 -7.67
CA ASN A 39 -9.56 13.42 -7.85
C ASN A 39 -11.07 13.63 -8.08
N HIS A 40 -11.73 12.66 -8.72
CA HIS A 40 -13.17 12.75 -9.00
C HIS A 40 -14.06 12.06 -7.95
N HIS A 41 -13.47 11.53 -6.88
CA HIS A 41 -14.18 10.87 -5.77
C HIS A 41 -15.17 9.78 -6.24
N ILE A 42 -14.76 8.94 -7.20
CA ILE A 42 -15.63 7.92 -7.79
C ILE A 42 -15.83 6.67 -6.90
N GLY A 43 -15.48 6.76 -5.62
CA GLY A 43 -15.68 5.68 -4.65
C GLY A 43 -14.64 4.56 -4.69
N ILE A 44 -13.57 4.73 -5.46
CA ILE A 44 -12.42 3.80 -5.53
C ILE A 44 -11.28 4.40 -4.70
N ASN A 45 -10.88 3.69 -3.66
CA ASN A 45 -9.88 4.22 -2.73
C ASN A 45 -8.84 3.19 -2.24
N LYS A 46 -8.94 1.92 -2.63
CA LYS A 46 -8.01 0.86 -2.26
C LYS A 46 -7.35 0.26 -3.51
N PHE A 47 -6.04 0.39 -3.62
CA PHE A 47 -5.24 -0.05 -4.76
C PHE A 47 -4.16 -1.04 -4.33
N LEU A 48 -3.95 -2.10 -5.12
CA LEU A 48 -2.89 -3.08 -4.89
C LEU A 48 -1.89 -3.06 -6.04
N PHE A 49 -0.64 -2.74 -5.75
CA PHE A 49 0.47 -2.78 -6.70
C PHE A 49 1.20 -4.10 -6.55
N VAL A 50 1.20 -4.89 -7.60
CA VAL A 50 1.79 -6.23 -7.62
C VAL A 50 2.95 -6.31 -8.60
N GLY A 51 3.90 -7.19 -8.36
CA GLY A 51 5.02 -7.42 -9.27
C GLY A 51 6.33 -7.72 -8.55
N SER A 52 7.33 -8.12 -9.29
CA SER A 52 8.65 -8.49 -8.80
C SER A 52 9.35 -7.36 -8.02
N PRO A 53 10.28 -7.67 -7.13
CA PRO A 53 11.10 -6.66 -6.46
C PRO A 53 11.84 -5.76 -7.48
N GLY A 54 11.95 -4.47 -7.16
CA GLY A 54 12.68 -3.52 -8.01
C GLY A 54 11.92 -2.98 -9.23
N THR A 55 10.65 -3.34 -9.43
CA THR A 55 9.83 -2.85 -10.57
C THR A 55 9.28 -1.43 -10.38
N GLY A 56 9.60 -0.76 -9.28
CA GLY A 56 9.22 0.65 -9.06
C GLY A 56 7.89 0.86 -8.35
N LYS A 57 7.28 -0.17 -7.74
CA LYS A 57 5.99 -0.07 -7.05
C LYS A 57 5.96 1.05 -6.01
N THR A 58 6.84 1.00 -5.02
CA THR A 58 6.92 1.97 -3.92
C THR A 58 7.20 3.39 -4.43
N GLU A 59 8.11 3.54 -5.40
CA GLU A 59 8.40 4.85 -6.00
C GLU A 59 7.21 5.38 -6.80
N SER A 60 6.44 4.52 -7.44
CA SER A 60 5.20 4.92 -8.13
C SER A 60 4.15 5.47 -7.16
N VAL A 61 4.04 4.92 -5.95
CA VAL A 61 3.15 5.47 -4.91
C VAL A 61 3.56 6.88 -4.52
N LYS A 62 4.86 7.14 -4.34
CA LYS A 62 5.39 8.49 -4.07
C LYS A 62 5.07 9.46 -5.21
N GLN A 63 5.20 9.01 -6.48
CA GLN A 63 4.83 9.83 -7.65
C GLN A 63 3.34 10.16 -7.65
N VAL A 64 2.47 9.19 -7.39
CA VAL A 64 1.02 9.42 -7.29
C VAL A 64 0.72 10.45 -6.20
N ALA A 65 1.27 10.28 -4.99
CA ALA A 65 1.08 11.21 -3.88
C ALA A 65 1.50 12.63 -4.25
N ARG A 66 2.66 12.79 -4.87
CA ARG A 66 3.17 14.09 -5.35
C ARG A 66 2.24 14.72 -6.39
N LEU A 67 1.78 13.94 -7.37
CA LEU A 67 0.97 14.44 -8.48
C LEU A 67 -0.43 14.89 -8.06
N ILE A 68 -1.01 14.24 -7.05
CA ILE A 68 -2.33 14.64 -6.51
C ILE A 68 -2.23 15.59 -5.31
N GLY A 69 -1.01 15.97 -4.90
CA GLY A 69 -0.77 16.93 -3.82
C GLY A 69 -1.18 16.42 -2.43
N LYS A 70 -1.08 15.10 -2.20
CA LYS A 70 -1.37 14.49 -0.90
C LYS A 70 -0.09 14.11 -0.16
N GLU A 71 -0.15 14.11 1.16
CA GLU A 71 0.91 13.58 2.00
C GLU A 71 0.89 12.04 1.99
N LEU A 72 2.06 11.41 2.02
CA LEU A 72 2.20 9.97 2.06
C LEU A 72 2.62 9.53 3.45
N LEU A 73 1.82 8.67 4.08
CA LEU A 73 2.14 8.00 5.32
C LEU A 73 2.43 6.53 5.05
N VAL A 74 3.62 6.08 5.43
CA VAL A 74 4.06 4.69 5.28
C VAL A 74 3.83 3.94 6.56
N VAL A 75 3.22 2.76 6.47
CA VAL A 75 3.04 1.88 7.61
C VAL A 75 4.32 1.09 7.89
N ASP A 76 4.78 1.16 9.13
CA ASP A 76 5.91 0.37 9.60
C ASP A 76 5.43 -0.96 10.18
N PHE A 77 5.53 -2.01 9.37
CA PHE A 77 5.13 -3.36 9.78
C PHE A 77 6.05 -4.00 10.81
N SER A 78 7.27 -3.49 10.97
CA SER A 78 8.19 -4.02 12.00
C SER A 78 7.66 -3.80 13.41
N HIS A 79 6.91 -2.72 13.62
CA HIS A 79 6.23 -2.43 14.88
C HIS A 79 4.87 -3.12 15.04
N LEU A 80 4.29 -3.60 13.94
CA LEU A 80 2.99 -4.29 13.97
C LEU A 80 3.10 -5.75 14.36
N VAL A 81 4.13 -6.44 13.85
CA VAL A 81 4.32 -7.88 14.07
C VAL A 81 4.96 -8.11 15.44
N ASP A 82 4.27 -8.82 16.30
CA ASP A 82 4.75 -9.18 17.64
C ASP A 82 4.76 -10.71 17.79
N SER A 83 5.75 -11.23 18.49
CA SER A 83 5.86 -12.65 18.80
C SER A 83 4.82 -13.14 19.84
N LYS A 84 4.16 -12.20 20.54
CA LYS A 84 3.12 -12.53 21.51
C LYS A 84 1.79 -12.81 20.82
N LEU A 85 1.19 -13.93 21.16
CA LEU A 85 -0.09 -14.39 20.62
C LEU A 85 -1.18 -13.29 20.73
N GLY A 86 -1.79 -12.96 19.61
CA GLY A 86 -2.87 -11.97 19.53
C GLY A 86 -2.43 -10.50 19.62
N GLN A 87 -1.15 -10.20 19.82
CA GLN A 87 -0.70 -8.81 19.89
C GLN A 87 -0.71 -8.15 18.51
N THR A 88 -0.31 -8.85 17.47
CA THR A 88 -0.37 -8.37 16.08
C THR A 88 -1.81 -7.95 15.68
N VAL A 89 -2.81 -8.73 16.07
CA VAL A 89 -4.23 -8.38 15.82
C VAL A 89 -4.63 -7.09 16.53
N LYS A 90 -4.16 -6.88 17.76
CA LYS A 90 -4.43 -5.63 18.49
C LYS A 90 -3.72 -4.43 17.86
N ASN A 91 -2.46 -4.62 17.47
CA ASN A 91 -1.67 -3.58 16.80
C ASN A 91 -2.32 -3.16 15.49
N LEU A 92 -2.82 -4.12 14.68
CA LEU A 92 -3.59 -3.84 13.47
C LEU A 92 -4.84 -3.01 13.76
N ALA A 93 -5.63 -3.39 14.76
CA ALA A 93 -6.83 -2.64 15.13
C ALA A 93 -6.49 -1.22 15.59
N THR A 94 -5.39 -1.04 16.34
CA THR A 94 -4.91 0.28 16.75
C THR A 94 -4.49 1.11 15.55
N LEU A 95 -3.67 0.57 14.64
CA LEU A 95 -3.25 1.24 13.40
C LEU A 95 -4.45 1.72 12.58
N PHE A 96 -5.41 0.85 12.28
CA PHE A 96 -6.56 1.23 11.47
C PHE A 96 -7.47 2.23 12.18
N ASN A 97 -7.55 2.17 13.50
CA ASN A 97 -8.25 3.19 14.28
C ASN A 97 -7.54 4.56 14.17
N GLU A 98 -6.21 4.60 14.25
CA GLU A 98 -5.42 5.83 14.04
C GLU A 98 -5.65 6.38 12.63
N ILE A 99 -5.54 5.54 11.60
CA ILE A 99 -5.78 5.92 10.21
C ILE A 99 -7.18 6.51 10.03
N ASN A 100 -8.22 5.85 10.55
CA ASN A 100 -9.59 6.30 10.43
C ASN A 100 -9.90 7.60 11.18
N ASN A 101 -9.11 7.94 12.19
CA ASN A 101 -9.25 9.14 13.01
C ASN A 101 -8.24 10.25 12.65
N LEU A 102 -7.47 10.11 11.59
CA LEU A 102 -6.58 11.16 11.11
C LEU A 102 -7.36 12.46 10.86
N PRO A 103 -6.90 13.62 11.34
CA PRO A 103 -7.48 14.89 10.98
C PRO A 103 -7.24 15.15 9.50
N PHE A 104 -8.25 15.65 8.78
CA PHE A 104 -8.16 15.93 7.34
C PHE A 104 -7.68 14.71 6.54
N LYS A 105 -8.20 13.53 6.85
CA LYS A 105 -7.78 12.23 6.29
C LYS A 105 -7.79 12.17 4.77
N GLN A 106 -8.62 13.00 4.11
CA GLN A 106 -8.62 13.16 2.65
C GLN A 106 -7.32 13.74 2.08
N ASN A 107 -6.42 14.28 2.92
CA ASN A 107 -5.14 14.83 2.50
C ASN A 107 -4.01 13.79 2.47
N TYR A 108 -4.29 12.56 2.88
CA TYR A 108 -3.29 11.51 2.99
C TYR A 108 -3.51 10.38 2.00
N ILE A 109 -2.40 9.77 1.58
CA ILE A 109 -2.32 8.40 1.07
C ILE A 109 -1.66 7.57 2.15
N ILE A 110 -2.21 6.41 2.44
CA ILE A 110 -1.61 5.42 3.32
C ILE A 110 -0.95 4.34 2.46
N LEU A 111 0.34 4.14 2.63
CA LEU A 111 1.10 3.09 1.97
C LEU A 111 1.31 1.91 2.91
N PHE A 112 0.81 0.75 2.50
CA PHE A 112 1.12 -0.54 3.07
C PHE A 112 2.18 -1.20 2.19
N ASP A 113 3.45 -0.90 2.47
CA ASP A 113 4.56 -1.41 1.67
C ASP A 113 4.88 -2.86 2.07
N GLU A 114 4.93 -3.76 1.07
CA GLU A 114 5.21 -5.18 1.27
C GLU A 114 4.26 -5.86 2.29
N ILE A 115 2.95 -5.84 1.99
CA ILE A 115 1.93 -6.48 2.86
C ILE A 115 2.16 -7.97 3.08
N ASP A 116 3.03 -8.58 2.28
CA ASP A 116 3.47 -9.98 2.43
C ASP A 116 3.92 -10.31 3.85
N SER A 117 4.51 -9.33 4.53
CA SER A 117 4.97 -9.46 5.91
C SER A 117 3.87 -9.74 6.92
N ILE A 118 2.60 -9.40 6.60
CA ILE A 118 1.43 -9.64 7.45
C ILE A 118 0.58 -10.79 6.94
N VAL A 119 0.45 -10.92 5.61
CA VAL A 119 -0.54 -11.80 4.97
C VAL A 119 0.07 -13.15 4.57
N LEU A 120 1.40 -13.19 4.41
CA LEU A 120 2.16 -14.41 4.14
C LEU A 120 3.03 -14.72 5.33
N ASP A 121 2.56 -15.57 6.20
CA ASP A 121 3.39 -15.91 7.33
C ASP A 121 4.33 -17.09 7.07
N ARG A 122 5.39 -17.09 7.90
CA ARG A 122 6.51 -18.03 7.82
C ARG A 122 6.10 -19.37 8.39
N VAL A 123 6.37 -20.40 7.62
CA VAL A 123 6.04 -21.82 7.84
C VAL A 123 6.57 -22.33 9.20
N ASN A 124 5.76 -22.19 10.25
CA ASN A 124 5.86 -23.01 11.46
C ASN A 124 4.47 -23.56 11.78
N GLN A 125 4.34 -24.86 11.94
CA GLN A 125 3.04 -25.55 12.05
C GLN A 125 2.15 -25.13 13.25
N ASN A 126 2.67 -24.37 14.19
CA ASN A 126 1.88 -23.81 15.30
C ASN A 126 1.24 -22.44 14.94
N ASP A 127 1.65 -21.81 13.86
CA ASP A 127 1.29 -20.44 13.49
C ASP A 127 0.11 -20.34 12.51
N LEU A 128 -0.30 -21.42 11.84
CA LEU A 128 -1.40 -21.40 10.86
C LEU A 128 -2.73 -20.85 11.42
N ARG A 129 -3.00 -21.06 12.71
CA ARG A 129 -4.21 -20.51 13.36
C ARG A 129 -4.08 -19.02 13.65
N GLU A 130 -2.90 -18.58 14.06
CA GLU A 130 -2.62 -17.17 14.33
C GLU A 130 -2.63 -16.36 13.05
N MET A 131 -2.04 -16.90 11.98
CA MET A 131 -2.09 -16.34 10.62
C MET A 131 -3.51 -16.09 10.14
N GLY A 132 -4.35 -17.11 10.22
CA GLY A 132 -5.75 -16.97 9.85
C GLY A 132 -6.46 -15.87 10.65
N ARG A 133 -6.05 -15.65 11.92
CA ARG A 133 -6.57 -14.57 12.77
C ARG A 133 -6.06 -13.20 12.32
N VAL A 134 -4.76 -13.07 12.04
CA VAL A 134 -4.15 -11.83 11.55
C VAL A 134 -4.74 -11.45 10.20
N THR A 135 -4.79 -12.38 9.24
CA THR A 135 -5.42 -12.15 7.93
C THR A 135 -6.90 -11.76 8.07
N SER A 136 -7.65 -12.48 8.91
CA SER A 136 -9.06 -12.16 9.14
C SER A 136 -9.26 -10.79 9.79
N ALA A 137 -8.38 -10.39 10.72
CA ALA A 137 -8.39 -9.06 11.32
C ALA A 137 -8.07 -8.00 10.26
N PHE A 138 -7.03 -8.19 9.47
CA PHE A 138 -6.66 -7.29 8.38
C PHE A 138 -7.82 -7.06 7.38
N LEU A 139 -8.47 -8.15 6.94
CA LEU A 139 -9.64 -8.07 6.05
C LEU A 139 -10.78 -7.25 6.66
N LYS A 140 -11.08 -7.50 7.95
CA LYS A 140 -12.11 -6.78 8.67
C LYS A 140 -11.81 -5.29 8.77
N GLU A 141 -10.56 -4.93 9.01
CA GLU A 141 -10.15 -3.53 9.10
C GLU A 141 -10.14 -2.85 7.72
N LEU A 142 -9.73 -3.55 6.65
CA LEU A 142 -9.87 -3.06 5.28
C LEU A 142 -11.33 -2.74 4.89
N ASP A 143 -12.28 -3.59 5.34
CA ASP A 143 -13.72 -3.39 5.11
C ASP A 143 -14.27 -2.15 5.87
N ARG A 144 -13.59 -1.73 6.95
CA ARG A 144 -13.97 -0.59 7.80
C ARG A 144 -13.23 0.70 7.48
N LEU A 145 -12.30 0.65 6.54
CA LEU A 145 -11.52 1.83 6.17
C LEU A 145 -12.43 2.93 5.65
N SER A 146 -12.21 4.14 6.14
CA SER A 146 -12.96 5.33 5.68
C SER A 146 -12.81 5.52 4.17
N PRO A 147 -13.90 5.78 3.41
CA PRO A 147 -13.83 6.03 1.98
C PRO A 147 -13.08 7.30 1.60
N GLU A 148 -12.82 8.19 2.55
CA GLU A 148 -12.04 9.42 2.34
C GLU A 148 -10.53 9.16 2.27
N ILE A 149 -10.09 7.99 2.78
CA ILE A 149 -8.67 7.61 2.82
C ILE A 149 -8.33 6.85 1.54
N VAL A 150 -7.25 7.26 0.89
CA VAL A 150 -6.65 6.49 -0.20
C VAL A 150 -5.62 5.55 0.39
N LEU A 151 -5.82 4.25 0.18
CA LEU A 151 -4.88 3.21 0.59
C LEU A 151 -4.25 2.57 -0.64
N ILE A 152 -2.93 2.52 -0.66
CA ILE A 152 -2.18 1.78 -1.66
C ILE A 152 -1.34 0.74 -0.94
N ALA A 153 -1.45 -0.51 -1.35
CA ALA A 153 -0.62 -1.60 -0.85
C ALA A 153 0.31 -2.11 -1.93
N THR A 154 1.49 -2.60 -1.56
CA THR A 154 2.40 -3.28 -2.49
C THR A 154 2.62 -4.72 -2.06
N THR A 155 2.88 -5.59 -3.02
CA THR A 155 3.26 -6.99 -2.79
C THR A 155 4.23 -7.48 -3.85
N ASN A 156 5.17 -8.31 -3.44
CA ASN A 156 6.07 -9.04 -4.34
C ASN A 156 5.60 -10.49 -4.58
N LEU A 157 4.59 -10.96 -3.84
CA LEU A 157 4.16 -12.35 -3.79
C LEU A 157 2.65 -12.50 -4.08
N PHE A 158 2.19 -11.85 -5.15
CA PHE A 158 0.77 -11.76 -5.50
C PHE A 158 0.08 -13.14 -5.59
N GLU A 159 0.75 -14.13 -6.19
CA GLU A 159 0.17 -15.46 -6.35
C GLU A 159 -0.03 -16.19 -5.01
N ASN A 160 0.68 -15.76 -3.97
CA ASN A 160 0.60 -16.33 -2.64
C ASN A 160 -0.39 -15.60 -1.73
N LEU A 161 -0.95 -14.47 -2.19
CA LEU A 161 -1.98 -13.75 -1.43
C LEU A 161 -3.30 -14.51 -1.43
N ASP A 162 -3.94 -14.53 -0.26
CA ASP A 162 -5.31 -15.03 -0.16
C ASP A 162 -6.23 -14.21 -1.10
N LYS A 163 -7.05 -14.93 -1.87
CA LYS A 163 -8.05 -14.30 -2.75
C LYS A 163 -9.02 -13.38 -2.00
N ALA A 164 -9.25 -13.63 -0.72
CA ALA A 164 -10.05 -12.75 0.10
C ALA A 164 -9.39 -11.39 0.29
N VAL A 165 -8.06 -11.32 0.36
CA VAL A 165 -7.30 -10.06 0.44
C VAL A 165 -7.41 -9.30 -0.88
N THR A 166 -7.12 -9.95 -2.00
CA THR A 166 -7.12 -9.28 -3.31
C THR A 166 -8.49 -8.70 -3.67
N ARG A 167 -9.58 -9.36 -3.24
CA ARG A 167 -10.96 -8.89 -3.47
C ARG A 167 -11.35 -7.62 -2.70
N ARG A 168 -10.57 -7.19 -1.70
CA ARG A 168 -10.81 -5.95 -0.95
C ARG A 168 -10.19 -4.72 -1.61
N PHE A 169 -9.37 -4.94 -2.63
CA PHE A 169 -8.81 -3.84 -3.40
C PHE A 169 -9.71 -3.55 -4.61
N ASP A 170 -9.93 -2.28 -4.87
CA ASP A 170 -10.80 -1.81 -5.95
C ASP A 170 -10.13 -1.94 -7.32
N ALA A 171 -8.79 -1.85 -7.35
CA ALA A 171 -7.99 -2.07 -8.55
C ALA A 171 -6.62 -2.68 -8.21
N ILE A 172 -6.13 -3.50 -9.13
CA ILE A 172 -4.82 -4.16 -9.05
C ILE A 172 -3.99 -3.67 -10.24
N ILE A 173 -2.79 -3.16 -9.97
CA ILE A 173 -1.84 -2.70 -10.98
C ILE A 173 -0.66 -3.67 -10.99
N ASP A 174 -0.48 -4.32 -12.14
CA ASP A 174 0.59 -5.30 -12.34
C ASP A 174 1.83 -4.63 -12.93
N PHE A 175 2.90 -4.59 -12.15
CA PHE A 175 4.20 -4.02 -12.52
C PHE A 175 5.11 -5.01 -13.25
N ASP A 176 4.73 -6.27 -13.40
CA ASP A 176 5.49 -7.24 -14.19
C ASP A 176 5.10 -7.25 -15.68
N ARG A 177 4.18 -6.37 -16.10
CA ARG A 177 3.73 -6.21 -17.50
C ARG A 177 4.74 -5.50 -18.41
N TYR A 178 6.00 -5.40 -18.00
CA TYR A 178 7.05 -4.83 -18.86
C TYR A 178 7.30 -5.73 -20.06
N THR A 179 7.16 -5.17 -21.26
CA THR A 179 7.69 -5.78 -22.48
C THR A 179 9.20 -5.59 -22.55
N ASP A 180 9.89 -6.31 -23.42
CA ASP A 180 11.32 -6.09 -23.61
C ASP A 180 11.61 -4.70 -24.22
N GLU A 181 10.69 -4.17 -25.02
CA GLU A 181 10.73 -2.79 -25.53
C GLU A 181 10.62 -1.76 -24.40
N ASP A 182 9.69 -1.96 -23.45
CA ASP A 182 9.54 -1.12 -22.27
C ASP A 182 10.82 -1.09 -21.41
N LYS A 183 11.50 -2.23 -21.26
CA LYS A 183 12.75 -2.33 -20.49
C LYS A 183 13.88 -1.52 -21.15
N VAL A 184 13.97 -1.57 -22.48
CA VAL A 184 14.95 -0.78 -23.25
C VAL A 184 14.65 0.71 -23.13
N GLU A 185 13.39 1.12 -23.26
CA GLU A 185 12.97 2.52 -23.12
C GLU A 185 13.32 3.06 -21.73
N VAL A 186 12.94 2.35 -20.67
CA VAL A 186 13.24 2.74 -19.29
C VAL A 186 14.76 2.81 -19.05
N ALA A 187 15.53 1.83 -19.54
CA ALA A 187 16.97 1.83 -19.41
C ALA A 187 17.63 3.04 -20.12
N THR A 188 17.09 3.44 -21.25
CA THR A 188 17.58 4.60 -22.04
C THR A 188 17.34 5.94 -21.32
N ILE A 189 16.28 6.02 -20.50
CA ILE A 189 15.94 7.25 -19.75
C ILE A 189 16.82 7.37 -18.49
N ILE A 190 17.27 6.24 -17.94
CA ILE A 190 18.08 6.21 -16.69
C ILE A 190 19.57 6.50 -16.96
N LEU A 191 20.05 6.20 -18.18
CA LEU A 191 21.47 6.41 -18.58
C LEU A 191 21.72 7.84 -19.09
#